data_a324c32c491902735db6c3f071dbcaa0
#
_entry.id   a324c32c491902735db6c3f071dbcaa0
#
_cell.length_a   1.000
_cell.length_b   1.000
_cell.length_c   1.000
_cell.angle_alpha   90.00
_cell.angle_beta   90.00
_cell.angle_gamma   90.00
#
_symmetry.space_group_name_H-M   'P 1'
#
loop_
_entity.id
_entity.type
_entity.pdbx_description
1 polymer ?
#
loop_
_entity_poly.entity_id
_entity_poly.type
_entity_poly.pdbx_seq_one_letter_code
_entity_poly.pdbx_strand_id
1 'polypeptide(L)'
;MIYISISTIPPRLKYLNESVNSLLKQTRKPDKIFVNIPYAYKRFKETVTDNQIPKFDSSIVEVTRCEDCGPGTKLLGSLNKIKKNSLLILADDDHTYENYMIEKFFHFYSMEPNNAYSFYVHPLGNFGIGQGADGFAINTNHLKGIQDFYDKVVKDYKELFLYDDLWISFFLYFFRKNKILSLQEHLKKDNQGNRSLIYKTHIVTSGLVTTYDENILEAVKKRDQIAFESFKYMQKKVKDLNF
;
A
#
# COMPACT_ATOMS: atom_id res chain seq x y z
N MET A 1 2.96 15.55 -10.48
CA MET A 1 1.57 15.18 -10.10
C MET A 1 1.61 14.35 -8.83
N ILE A 2 0.52 14.39 -8.06
CA ILE A 2 0.35 13.59 -6.83
C ILE A 2 -0.84 12.66 -7.05
N TYR A 3 -0.59 11.37 -7.03
CA TYR A 3 -1.60 10.32 -7.11
C TYR A 3 -1.77 9.64 -5.76
N ILE A 4 -3.01 9.31 -5.42
CA ILE A 4 -3.30 8.35 -4.37
C ILE A 4 -3.94 7.13 -5.01
N SER A 5 -3.59 5.95 -4.52
CA SER A 5 -4.18 4.72 -5.00
C SER A 5 -4.54 3.80 -3.83
N ILE A 6 -5.80 3.39 -3.80
CA ILE A 6 -6.36 2.48 -2.81
C ILE A 6 -7.04 1.31 -3.52
N SER A 7 -7.24 0.22 -2.79
CA SER A 7 -8.11 -0.89 -3.23
C SER A 7 -9.04 -1.28 -2.09
N THR A 8 -10.18 -1.90 -2.41
CA THR A 8 -11.12 -2.36 -1.39
C THR A 8 -11.51 -3.82 -1.61
N ILE A 9 -12.05 -4.42 -0.57
CA ILE A 9 -12.56 -5.79 -0.53
C ILE A 9 -14.03 -5.79 -0.06
N PRO A 10 -14.84 -6.81 -0.36
CA PRO A 10 -16.26 -6.82 -0.05
C PRO A 10 -16.60 -6.44 1.41
N PRO A 11 -15.95 -7.00 2.46
CA PRO A 11 -16.27 -6.65 3.83
C PRO A 11 -15.89 -5.21 4.24
N ARG A 12 -15.02 -4.53 3.49
CA ARG A 12 -14.56 -3.15 3.77
C ARG A 12 -15.26 -2.09 2.92
N LEU A 13 -16.04 -2.47 1.92
CA LEU A 13 -16.71 -1.55 0.99
C LEU A 13 -17.49 -0.45 1.71
N LYS A 14 -18.10 -0.77 2.85
CA LYS A 14 -18.86 0.19 3.67
C LYS A 14 -18.02 1.34 4.25
N TYR A 15 -16.71 1.16 4.39
CA TYR A 15 -15.78 2.17 4.91
C TYR A 15 -15.11 2.99 3.81
N LEU A 16 -15.15 2.51 2.57
CA LEU A 16 -14.45 3.10 1.43
C LEU A 16 -14.76 4.59 1.25
N ASN A 17 -16.03 4.99 1.42
CA ASN A 17 -16.43 6.39 1.27
C ASN A 17 -15.80 7.29 2.33
N GLU A 18 -15.68 6.82 3.57
CA GLU A 18 -15.05 7.56 4.67
C GLU A 18 -13.55 7.75 4.40
N SER A 19 -12.87 6.68 3.96
CA SER A 19 -11.45 6.71 3.59
C SER A 19 -11.19 7.70 2.44
N VAL A 20 -11.93 7.58 1.33
CA VAL A 20 -11.79 8.49 0.18
C VAL A 20 -12.07 9.94 0.55
N ASN A 21 -13.10 10.20 1.37
CA ASN A 21 -13.41 11.54 1.83
C ASN A 21 -12.29 12.16 2.68
N SER A 22 -11.57 11.36 3.47
CA SER A 22 -10.40 11.86 4.21
C SER A 22 -9.26 12.25 3.27
N LEU A 23 -9.08 11.50 2.17
CA LEU A 23 -8.09 11.80 1.14
C LEU A 23 -8.47 13.03 0.30
N LEU A 24 -9.76 13.30 0.11
CA LEU A 24 -10.24 14.53 -0.54
C LEU A 24 -10.08 15.78 0.33
N LYS A 25 -10.05 15.61 1.66
CA LYS A 25 -9.92 16.70 2.64
C LYS A 25 -8.49 17.12 2.95
N GLN A 26 -7.49 16.55 2.27
CA GLN A 26 -6.09 16.87 2.50
C GLN A 26 -5.76 18.35 2.28
N THR A 27 -4.85 18.92 3.08
CA THR A 27 -4.34 20.30 2.93
C THR A 27 -3.63 20.47 1.58
N ARG A 28 -2.77 19.52 1.22
CA ARG A 28 -2.23 19.39 -0.13
C ARG A 28 -3.11 18.45 -0.93
N LYS A 29 -3.80 18.99 -1.93
CA LYS A 29 -4.72 18.19 -2.75
C LYS A 29 -3.97 17.21 -3.66
N PRO A 30 -4.46 15.96 -3.80
CA PRO A 30 -4.00 15.07 -4.85
C PRO A 30 -4.55 15.52 -6.21
N ASP A 31 -3.82 15.22 -7.27
CA ASP A 31 -4.29 15.45 -8.64
C ASP A 31 -5.31 14.39 -9.05
N LYS A 32 -5.18 13.16 -8.52
CA LYS A 32 -6.13 12.06 -8.75
C LYS A 32 -6.06 11.03 -7.62
N ILE A 33 -7.22 10.43 -7.33
CA ILE A 33 -7.38 9.30 -6.41
C ILE A 33 -7.93 8.13 -7.23
N PHE A 34 -7.16 7.04 -7.35
CA PHE A 34 -7.60 5.79 -7.95
C PHE A 34 -8.19 4.87 -6.89
N VAL A 35 -9.41 4.40 -7.14
CA VAL A 35 -10.10 3.40 -6.33
C VAL A 35 -10.17 2.12 -7.13
N ASN A 36 -9.30 1.16 -6.83
CA ASN A 36 -9.17 -0.08 -7.59
C ASN A 36 -10.06 -1.16 -6.99
N ILE A 37 -10.99 -1.68 -7.78
CA ILE A 37 -11.98 -2.67 -7.36
C ILE A 37 -11.92 -3.88 -8.28
N PRO A 38 -11.44 -5.03 -7.79
CA PRO A 38 -11.41 -6.27 -8.57
C PRO A 38 -12.79 -6.68 -9.10
N TYR A 39 -12.82 -7.28 -10.30
CA TYR A 39 -14.03 -7.92 -10.84
C TYR A 39 -14.44 -9.13 -10.01
N ALA A 40 -13.47 -9.88 -9.50
CA ALA A 40 -13.63 -11.03 -8.61
C ALA A 40 -12.45 -11.09 -7.64
N TYR A 41 -12.64 -11.71 -6.49
CA TYR A 41 -11.62 -11.78 -5.44
C TYR A 41 -11.17 -13.22 -5.26
N LYS A 42 -9.85 -13.47 -5.20
CA LYS A 42 -9.31 -14.81 -4.94
C LYS A 42 -9.58 -15.29 -3.51
N ARG A 43 -9.76 -14.36 -2.58
CA ARG A 43 -9.98 -14.64 -1.14
C ARG A 43 -11.45 -14.68 -0.73
N PHE A 44 -12.33 -14.10 -1.52
CA PHE A 44 -13.76 -13.93 -1.18
C PHE A 44 -14.62 -14.52 -2.30
N LYS A 45 -15.72 -15.18 -1.90
CA LYS A 45 -16.74 -15.64 -2.85
C LYS A 45 -17.59 -14.48 -3.37
N GLU A 46 -17.75 -13.47 -2.51
CA GLU A 46 -18.49 -12.26 -2.82
C GLU A 46 -17.71 -11.39 -3.80
N THR A 47 -18.42 -10.75 -4.70
CA THR A 47 -17.90 -9.72 -5.61
C THR A 47 -18.49 -8.38 -5.25
N VAL A 48 -17.84 -7.30 -5.68
CA VAL A 48 -18.39 -5.95 -5.61
C VAL A 48 -18.96 -5.61 -6.98
N THR A 49 -20.28 -5.47 -7.06
CA THR A 49 -20.96 -5.03 -8.28
C THR A 49 -20.91 -3.52 -8.44
N ASP A 50 -21.08 -3.01 -9.66
CA ASP A 50 -21.00 -1.56 -9.93
C ASP A 50 -22.05 -0.77 -9.13
N ASN A 51 -23.23 -1.37 -8.88
CA ASN A 51 -24.30 -0.73 -8.08
C ASN A 51 -23.96 -0.59 -6.59
N GLN A 52 -22.99 -1.36 -6.08
CA GLN A 52 -22.54 -1.31 -4.70
C GLN A 52 -21.41 -0.30 -4.50
N ILE A 53 -20.77 0.14 -5.58
CA ILE A 53 -19.65 1.09 -5.50
C ILE A 53 -20.21 2.45 -5.09
N PRO A 54 -19.66 3.07 -4.04
CA PRO A 54 -20.06 4.42 -3.66
C PRO A 54 -19.86 5.41 -4.82
N LYS A 55 -20.81 6.33 -4.96
CA LYS A 55 -20.64 7.47 -5.85
C LYS A 55 -19.80 8.51 -5.15
N PHE A 56 -18.73 8.93 -5.79
CA PHE A 56 -17.85 9.98 -5.28
C PHE A 56 -18.18 11.28 -6.00
N ASP A 57 -18.57 12.30 -5.23
CA ASP A 57 -18.85 13.64 -5.78
C ASP A 57 -17.54 14.42 -5.95
N SER A 58 -16.69 13.91 -6.84
CA SER A 58 -15.40 14.53 -7.13
C SER A 58 -14.80 14.02 -8.44
N SER A 59 -14.46 14.96 -9.33
CA SER A 59 -13.84 14.66 -10.64
C SER A 59 -12.42 14.08 -10.54
N ILE A 60 -11.77 14.22 -9.39
CA ILE A 60 -10.43 13.66 -9.17
C ILE A 60 -10.45 12.20 -8.69
N VAL A 61 -11.63 11.66 -8.29
CA VAL A 61 -11.76 10.25 -7.93
C VAL A 61 -12.10 9.44 -9.16
N GLU A 62 -11.32 8.41 -9.42
CA GLU A 62 -11.52 7.49 -10.54
C GLU A 62 -11.59 6.05 -10.05
N VAL A 63 -12.76 5.42 -10.24
CA VAL A 63 -12.94 4.00 -9.97
C VAL A 63 -12.36 3.19 -11.13
N THR A 64 -11.51 2.23 -10.82
CA THR A 64 -10.90 1.32 -11.81
C THR A 64 -11.30 -0.10 -11.49
N ARG A 65 -11.95 -0.77 -12.47
CA ARG A 65 -12.19 -2.22 -12.40
C ARG A 65 -10.94 -2.93 -12.92
N CYS A 66 -10.48 -3.97 -12.20
CA CYS A 66 -9.21 -4.62 -12.49
C CYS A 66 -9.20 -6.10 -12.05
N GLU A 67 -8.08 -6.76 -12.25
CA GLU A 67 -7.82 -8.09 -11.69
C GLU A 67 -7.46 -8.00 -10.20
N ASP A 68 -7.73 -9.08 -9.44
CA ASP A 68 -7.33 -9.19 -8.04
C ASP A 68 -5.85 -9.57 -7.93
N CYS A 69 -5.08 -8.64 -7.45
CA CYS A 69 -3.67 -8.81 -7.08
C CYS A 69 -3.47 -8.82 -5.55
N GLY A 70 -4.50 -9.20 -4.78
CA GLY A 70 -4.49 -9.08 -3.34
C GLY A 70 -4.42 -7.63 -2.88
N PRO A 71 -3.79 -7.31 -1.74
CA PRO A 71 -3.56 -5.94 -1.32
C PRO A 71 -2.74 -5.12 -2.34
N GLY A 72 -1.88 -5.78 -3.16
CA GLY A 72 -1.15 -5.14 -4.24
C GLY A 72 -2.02 -4.58 -5.37
N THR A 73 -3.31 -4.87 -5.38
CA THR A 73 -4.31 -4.25 -6.29
C THR A 73 -4.28 -2.72 -6.17
N LYS A 74 -4.00 -2.17 -5.00
CA LYS A 74 -3.87 -0.72 -4.82
C LYS A 74 -2.76 -0.10 -5.69
N LEU A 75 -1.71 -0.86 -6.02
CA LEU A 75 -0.66 -0.43 -6.94
C LEU A 75 -0.96 -0.81 -8.39
N LEU A 76 -1.24 -2.09 -8.62
CA LEU A 76 -1.28 -2.66 -9.97
C LEU A 76 -2.57 -2.33 -10.73
N GLY A 77 -3.69 -2.14 -10.03
CA GLY A 77 -5.00 -1.90 -10.64
C GLY A 77 -5.09 -0.63 -11.48
N SER A 78 -4.29 0.39 -11.16
CA SER A 78 -4.24 1.65 -11.91
C SER A 78 -2.85 1.99 -12.47
N LEU A 79 -1.90 1.04 -12.43
CA LEU A 79 -0.51 1.28 -12.79
C LEU A 79 -0.35 1.89 -14.19
N ASN A 80 -1.14 1.44 -15.16
CA ASN A 80 -1.13 1.91 -16.55
C ASN A 80 -1.70 3.34 -16.74
N LYS A 81 -2.39 3.88 -15.74
CA LYS A 81 -2.98 5.23 -15.74
C LYS A 81 -2.08 6.27 -15.07
N ILE A 82 -1.07 5.81 -14.34
CA ILE A 82 -0.17 6.65 -13.55
C ILE A 82 0.95 7.18 -14.46
N LYS A 83 1.10 8.51 -14.49
CA LYS A 83 2.15 9.16 -15.27
C LYS A 83 3.50 9.05 -14.57
N LYS A 84 4.57 8.99 -15.36
CA LYS A 84 5.95 9.08 -14.86
C LYS A 84 6.21 10.44 -14.22
N ASN A 85 7.30 10.54 -13.47
CA ASN A 85 7.72 11.75 -12.75
C ASN A 85 6.65 12.29 -11.79
N SER A 86 5.97 11.40 -11.08
CA SER A 86 4.90 11.73 -10.17
C SER A 86 5.14 11.08 -8.80
N LEU A 87 4.54 11.65 -7.78
CA LEU A 87 4.42 11.03 -6.47
C LEU A 87 3.18 10.15 -6.45
N LEU A 88 3.34 8.86 -6.17
CA LEU A 88 2.25 7.93 -5.87
C LEU A 88 2.27 7.63 -4.38
N ILE A 89 1.11 7.76 -3.72
CA ILE A 89 0.90 7.33 -2.35
C ILE A 89 -0.09 6.17 -2.36
N LEU A 90 0.35 5.00 -1.93
CA LEU A 90 -0.51 3.85 -1.67
C LEU A 90 -1.13 4.01 -0.29
N ALA A 91 -2.41 3.74 -0.16
CA ALA A 91 -3.16 3.87 1.08
C ALA A 91 -4.18 2.73 1.23
N ASP A 92 -4.64 2.48 2.45
CA ASP A 92 -5.61 1.43 2.75
C ASP A 92 -7.04 1.99 2.90
N ASP A 93 -8.03 1.15 2.63
CA ASP A 93 -9.46 1.48 2.59
C ASP A 93 -10.16 1.44 3.95
N ASP A 94 -9.48 0.97 4.98
CA ASP A 94 -9.99 0.85 6.36
C ASP A 94 -9.41 1.91 7.31
N HIS A 95 -8.78 2.94 6.75
CA HIS A 95 -8.26 4.07 7.50
C HIS A 95 -8.91 5.39 7.03
N THR A 96 -9.07 6.34 7.95
CA THR A 96 -9.21 7.74 7.63
C THR A 96 -7.91 8.45 7.99
N TYR A 97 -7.45 9.31 7.12
CA TYR A 97 -6.15 9.93 7.20
C TYR A 97 -6.24 11.35 7.75
N GLU A 98 -5.21 11.75 8.49
CA GLU A 98 -5.01 13.13 8.89
C GLU A 98 -4.90 14.04 7.67
N ASN A 99 -5.43 15.25 7.76
CA ASN A 99 -5.53 16.15 6.62
C ASN A 99 -4.19 16.66 6.08
N TYR A 100 -3.09 16.42 6.79
CA TYR A 100 -1.73 16.81 6.41
C TYR A 100 -0.88 15.63 5.88
N MET A 101 -1.44 14.43 5.72
CA MET A 101 -0.68 13.23 5.30
C MET A 101 0.06 13.45 3.97
N ILE A 102 -0.66 13.93 2.94
CA ILE A 102 -0.05 14.16 1.61
C ILE A 102 1.04 15.24 1.69
N GLU A 103 0.81 16.28 2.47
CA GLU A 103 1.79 17.36 2.65
C GLU A 103 3.09 16.84 3.25
N LYS A 104 3.01 15.94 4.26
CA LYS A 104 4.18 15.33 4.88
C LYS A 104 4.95 14.46 3.89
N PHE A 105 4.29 13.56 3.17
CA PHE A 105 4.95 12.76 2.14
C PHE A 105 5.56 13.63 1.02
N PHE A 106 4.83 14.65 0.56
CA PHE A 106 5.33 15.55 -0.47
C PHE A 106 6.57 16.32 -0.03
N HIS A 107 6.62 16.77 1.23
CA HIS A 107 7.77 17.47 1.79
C HIS A 107 9.05 16.62 1.65
N PHE A 108 9.04 15.38 2.15
CA PHE A 108 10.21 14.50 2.09
C PHE A 108 10.53 14.06 0.66
N TYR A 109 9.50 13.74 -0.14
CA TYR A 109 9.67 13.42 -1.55
C TYR A 109 10.34 14.56 -2.34
N SER A 110 9.99 15.81 -2.07
CA SER A 110 10.56 16.95 -2.78
C SER A 110 12.03 17.20 -2.47
N MET A 111 12.49 16.79 -1.29
CA MET A 111 13.89 16.86 -0.91
C MET A 111 14.73 15.75 -1.55
N GLU A 112 14.23 14.51 -1.50
CA GLU A 112 14.94 13.32 -2.01
C GLU A 112 14.00 12.40 -2.79
N PRO A 113 13.67 12.74 -4.07
CA PRO A 113 12.67 12.00 -4.86
C PRO A 113 13.11 10.60 -5.28
N ASN A 114 14.34 10.23 -5.04
CA ASN A 114 14.87 8.89 -5.32
C ASN A 114 14.63 7.89 -4.19
N ASN A 115 14.13 8.32 -3.04
CA ASN A 115 13.75 7.45 -1.94
C ASN A 115 12.25 7.15 -1.99
N ALA A 116 11.87 6.04 -1.35
CA ALA A 116 10.49 5.76 -1.00
C ALA A 116 10.27 6.07 0.49
N TYR A 117 9.06 6.43 0.86
CA TYR A 117 8.74 6.90 2.21
C TYR A 117 7.51 6.17 2.75
N SER A 118 7.61 5.69 3.99
CA SER A 118 6.48 5.18 4.75
C SER A 118 6.52 5.79 6.16
N PHE A 119 5.37 5.90 6.82
CA PHE A 119 5.38 6.35 8.20
C PHE A 119 6.16 5.37 9.08
N TYR A 120 5.90 4.09 8.93
CA TYR A 120 6.60 3.04 9.66
C TYR A 120 7.31 2.09 8.68
N VAL A 121 8.58 1.79 8.96
CA VAL A 121 9.38 0.81 8.21
C VAL A 121 9.73 -0.35 9.14
N HIS A 122 9.29 -1.55 8.77
CA HIS A 122 9.59 -2.76 9.51
C HIS A 122 10.96 -3.31 9.08
N PRO A 123 11.92 -3.49 10.01
CA PRO A 123 13.24 -3.99 9.66
C PRO A 123 13.21 -5.50 9.37
N LEU A 124 13.89 -5.94 8.31
CA LEU A 124 14.17 -7.34 8.01
C LEU A 124 15.67 -7.48 7.66
N GLY A 125 16.52 -7.67 8.66
CA GLY A 125 17.97 -7.56 8.52
C GLY A 125 18.39 -6.15 8.09
N ASN A 126 19.13 -6.04 6.98
CA ASN A 126 19.57 -4.76 6.40
C ASN A 126 18.54 -4.17 5.41
N PHE A 127 17.36 -4.74 5.33
CA PHE A 127 16.30 -4.38 4.43
C PHE A 127 15.11 -3.82 5.22
N GLY A 128 14.48 -2.77 4.70
CA GLY A 128 13.30 -2.15 5.33
C GLY A 128 12.05 -2.42 4.51
N ILE A 129 10.97 -2.83 5.17
CA ILE A 129 9.64 -3.02 4.58
C ILE A 129 8.81 -1.79 4.93
N GLY A 130 8.48 -0.97 3.93
CA GLY A 130 7.56 0.16 4.10
C GLY A 130 6.13 -0.34 4.26
N GLN A 131 5.40 0.18 5.25
CA GLN A 131 4.02 -0.22 5.50
C GLN A 131 3.02 0.72 4.82
N GLY A 132 2.09 0.15 4.06
CA GLY A 132 1.08 0.90 3.30
C GLY A 132 -0.07 1.45 4.15
N ALA A 133 -0.32 0.91 5.34
CA ALA A 133 -1.44 1.32 6.19
C ALA A 133 -1.46 2.83 6.47
N ASP A 134 -0.31 3.42 6.78
CA ASP A 134 -0.14 4.85 7.02
C ASP A 134 0.18 5.67 5.76
N GLY A 135 0.20 5.00 4.62
CA GLY A 135 0.66 5.52 3.35
C GLY A 135 2.07 5.05 2.99
N PHE A 136 2.26 4.70 1.72
CA PHE A 136 3.56 4.36 1.16
C PHE A 136 3.80 5.18 -0.10
N ALA A 137 4.69 6.15 -0.01
CA ALA A 137 4.98 7.14 -1.04
C ALA A 137 6.13 6.72 -1.92
N ILE A 138 5.93 6.70 -3.24
CA ILE A 138 6.86 6.16 -4.24
C ILE A 138 6.95 7.12 -5.42
N ASN A 139 8.16 7.37 -5.92
CA ASN A 139 8.34 8.01 -7.21
C ASN A 139 7.97 7.02 -8.33
N THR A 140 7.04 7.40 -9.18
CA THR A 140 6.52 6.53 -10.25
C THR A 140 7.57 6.10 -11.27
N ASN A 141 8.70 6.78 -11.39
CA ASN A 141 9.83 6.35 -12.22
C ASN A 141 10.44 5.02 -11.75
N HIS A 142 10.29 4.71 -10.46
CA HIS A 142 10.82 3.48 -9.88
C HIS A 142 9.91 2.27 -10.06
N LEU A 143 8.72 2.45 -10.68
CA LEU A 143 7.75 1.38 -10.89
C LEU A 143 7.92 0.62 -12.23
N LYS A 144 8.87 1.04 -13.08
CA LYS A 144 9.12 0.36 -14.37
C LYS A 144 9.50 -1.11 -14.12
N GLY A 145 8.74 -2.06 -14.68
CA GLY A 145 8.98 -3.51 -14.55
C GLY A 145 8.35 -4.15 -13.30
N ILE A 146 7.65 -3.40 -12.45
CA ILE A 146 7.03 -3.95 -11.25
C ILE A 146 5.88 -4.93 -11.58
N GLN A 147 5.17 -4.72 -12.68
CA GLN A 147 4.15 -5.66 -13.15
C GLN A 147 4.78 -7.00 -13.54
N ASP A 148 5.85 -6.97 -14.32
CA ASP A 148 6.58 -8.18 -14.72
C ASP A 148 7.17 -8.93 -13.51
N PHE A 149 7.68 -8.20 -12.52
CA PHE A 149 8.12 -8.78 -11.26
C PHE A 149 6.96 -9.45 -10.52
N TYR A 150 5.81 -8.79 -10.40
CA TYR A 150 4.64 -9.39 -9.79
C TYR A 150 4.22 -10.67 -10.51
N ASP A 151 4.12 -10.63 -11.84
CA ASP A 151 3.67 -11.76 -12.66
C ASP A 151 4.59 -12.98 -12.57
N LYS A 152 5.91 -12.77 -12.48
CA LYS A 152 6.89 -13.85 -12.48
C LYS A 152 7.27 -14.36 -11.09
N VAL A 153 7.18 -13.50 -10.07
CA VAL A 153 7.73 -13.80 -8.75
C VAL A 153 6.65 -13.88 -7.66
N VAL A 154 5.62 -13.07 -7.73
CA VAL A 154 4.70 -12.84 -6.61
C VAL A 154 3.39 -13.63 -6.73
N LYS A 155 2.72 -13.54 -7.88
CA LYS A 155 1.30 -13.90 -8.03
C LYS A 155 0.94 -15.33 -7.66
N ASP A 156 1.88 -16.26 -7.81
CA ASP A 156 1.67 -17.70 -7.59
C ASP A 156 2.16 -18.16 -6.21
N TYR A 157 2.70 -17.25 -5.39
CA TYR A 157 3.12 -17.54 -4.03
C TYR A 157 2.15 -16.91 -3.05
N LYS A 158 1.37 -17.74 -2.36
CA LYS A 158 0.21 -17.33 -1.55
C LYS A 158 0.52 -16.25 -0.51
N GLU A 159 1.62 -16.40 0.19
CA GLU A 159 2.04 -15.48 1.24
C GLU A 159 2.42 -14.11 0.66
N LEU A 160 3.13 -14.08 -0.48
CA LEU A 160 3.48 -12.84 -1.17
C LEU A 160 2.27 -12.15 -1.80
N PHE A 161 1.33 -12.93 -2.34
CA PHE A 161 0.07 -12.37 -2.85
C PHE A 161 -0.67 -11.54 -1.80
N LEU A 162 -0.52 -11.90 -0.52
CA LEU A 162 -1.15 -11.21 0.61
C LEU A 162 -0.25 -10.17 1.30
N TYR A 163 1.01 -10.06 0.92
CA TYR A 163 1.99 -9.20 1.58
C TYR A 163 2.62 -8.21 0.60
N ASP A 164 1.81 -7.29 0.10
CA ASP A 164 2.22 -6.29 -0.89
C ASP A 164 3.33 -5.37 -0.37
N ASP A 165 3.29 -4.95 0.86
CA ASP A 165 4.33 -4.14 1.50
C ASP A 165 5.73 -4.76 1.33
N LEU A 166 5.82 -6.07 1.50
CA LEU A 166 7.09 -6.80 1.40
C LEU A 166 7.60 -6.83 -0.04
N TRP A 167 6.79 -7.27 -1.01
CA TRP A 167 7.29 -7.45 -2.37
C TRP A 167 7.48 -6.11 -3.10
N ILE A 168 6.68 -5.08 -2.79
CA ILE A 168 6.90 -3.72 -3.31
C ILE A 168 8.24 -3.19 -2.77
N SER A 169 8.47 -3.31 -1.46
CA SER A 169 9.71 -2.88 -0.83
C SER A 169 10.92 -3.62 -1.37
N PHE A 170 10.80 -4.95 -1.57
CA PHE A 170 11.85 -5.77 -2.17
C PHE A 170 12.20 -5.29 -3.58
N PHE A 171 11.18 -5.05 -4.43
CA PHE A 171 11.39 -4.55 -5.78
C PHE A 171 12.10 -3.20 -5.78
N LEU A 172 11.63 -2.26 -4.98
CA LEU A 172 12.23 -0.93 -4.89
C LEU A 172 13.68 -0.98 -4.41
N TYR A 173 13.97 -1.76 -3.40
CA TYR A 173 15.31 -1.86 -2.83
C TYR A 173 16.29 -2.58 -3.76
N PHE A 174 15.96 -3.77 -4.25
CA PHE A 174 16.90 -4.60 -5.01
C PHE A 174 17.01 -4.19 -6.48
N PHE A 175 15.93 -3.77 -7.13
CA PHE A 175 15.92 -3.45 -8.57
C PHE A 175 16.00 -1.96 -8.86
N ARG A 176 15.62 -1.10 -7.92
CA ARG A 176 15.63 0.35 -8.12
C ARG A 176 16.66 1.08 -7.25
N LYS A 177 17.29 0.36 -6.32
CA LYS A 177 18.26 0.90 -5.37
C LYS A 177 17.69 2.03 -4.52
N ASN A 178 16.37 2.03 -4.33
CA ASN A 178 15.70 2.99 -3.46
C ASN A 178 15.95 2.63 -2.00
N LYS A 179 16.24 3.63 -1.20
CA LYS A 179 16.07 3.52 0.26
C LYS A 179 14.58 3.67 0.60
N ILE A 180 14.13 2.93 1.60
CA ILE A 180 12.79 3.07 2.15
C ILE A 180 12.96 3.72 3.51
N LEU A 181 12.51 4.95 3.65
CA LEU A 181 12.75 5.79 4.81
C LEU A 181 11.48 5.91 5.66
N SER A 182 11.66 5.80 6.97
CA SER A 182 10.59 6.00 7.95
C SER A 182 10.41 7.48 8.23
N LEU A 183 9.15 7.94 8.20
CA LEU A 183 8.79 9.29 8.66
C LEU A 183 8.54 9.35 10.18
N GLN A 184 8.49 8.21 10.87
CA GLN A 184 8.17 8.16 12.30
C GLN A 184 9.12 8.99 13.16
N GLU A 185 10.40 9.04 12.79
CA GLU A 185 11.42 9.80 13.51
C GLU A 185 11.25 11.31 13.32
N HIS A 186 10.64 11.73 12.22
CA HIS A 186 10.48 13.13 11.83
C HIS A 186 9.12 13.72 12.22
N LEU A 187 8.15 12.88 12.55
CA LEU A 187 6.81 13.29 12.93
C LEU A 187 6.63 13.14 14.44
N LYS A 188 6.14 14.18 15.09
CA LYS A 188 5.80 14.11 16.52
C LYS A 188 4.68 13.07 16.68
N LYS A 189 4.89 12.10 17.57
CA LYS A 189 3.82 11.24 18.04
C LYS A 189 2.86 12.08 18.87
N ASP A 190 1.58 11.83 18.71
CA ASP A 190 0.63 12.36 19.68
C ASP A 190 0.89 11.72 21.06
N ASN A 191 0.44 12.39 22.11
CA ASN A 191 0.66 11.95 23.49
C ASN A 191 -0.06 10.62 23.85
N GLN A 192 -0.79 10.02 22.90
CA GLN A 192 -1.59 8.81 23.06
C GLN A 192 -0.96 7.59 22.38
N GLY A 193 0.18 7.74 21.72
CA GLY A 193 0.86 6.67 20.99
C GLY A 193 0.20 6.29 19.66
N ASN A 194 -0.77 7.09 19.19
CA ASN A 194 -1.41 6.90 17.88
C ASN A 194 -0.45 7.25 16.75
N ARG A 195 -0.69 6.66 15.57
CA ARG A 195 0.04 6.99 14.34
C ARG A 195 -0.36 8.37 13.86
N SER A 196 0.62 9.22 13.62
CA SER A 196 0.37 10.64 13.33
C SER A 196 -0.21 10.93 11.94
N LEU A 197 -0.32 9.94 11.06
CA LEU A 197 -0.90 10.07 9.72
C LEU A 197 -2.28 9.44 9.58
N ILE A 198 -2.73 8.69 10.59
CA ILE A 198 -4.05 8.06 10.64
C ILE A 198 -4.88 8.70 11.76
N TYR A 199 -6.04 9.21 11.38
CA TYR A 199 -7.04 9.74 12.32
C TYR A 199 -7.87 8.61 12.96
N LYS A 200 -8.33 7.63 12.15
CA LYS A 200 -9.18 6.53 12.58
C LYS A 200 -8.91 5.27 11.78
N THR A 201 -8.95 4.14 12.45
CA THR A 201 -8.87 2.81 11.84
C THR A 201 -10.19 2.06 12.02
N HIS A 202 -10.71 1.49 10.94
CA HIS A 202 -11.83 0.54 10.99
C HIS A 202 -11.27 -0.88 11.11
N ILE A 203 -11.62 -1.54 12.21
CA ILE A 203 -11.13 -2.90 12.47
C ILE A 203 -11.91 -3.88 11.60
N VAL A 204 -11.27 -4.42 10.57
CA VAL A 204 -11.80 -5.54 9.77
C VAL A 204 -10.69 -6.57 9.61
N THR A 205 -10.93 -7.73 10.22
CA THR A 205 -9.99 -8.86 10.23
C THR A 205 -9.95 -9.55 8.86
N SER A 206 -9.10 -9.09 7.96
CA SER A 206 -8.97 -9.66 6.62
C SER A 206 -7.53 -9.69 6.09
N GLY A 207 -6.55 -9.38 6.94
CA GLY A 207 -5.13 -9.40 6.61
C GLY A 207 -4.46 -10.77 6.82
N LEU A 208 -3.17 -10.84 6.49
CA LEU A 208 -2.30 -12.02 6.73
C LEU A 208 -2.20 -12.37 8.21
N VAL A 209 -2.13 -11.33 9.03
CA VAL A 209 -2.05 -11.40 10.48
C VAL A 209 -2.85 -10.23 11.02
N THR A 210 -3.87 -10.50 11.78
CA THR A 210 -4.63 -9.47 12.47
C THR A 210 -3.87 -9.08 13.73
N THR A 211 -3.53 -7.81 13.87
CA THR A 211 -2.93 -7.26 15.09
C THR A 211 -3.86 -7.28 16.30
N TYR A 212 -5.02 -7.93 16.16
CA TYR A 212 -6.09 -8.01 17.16
C TYR A 212 -6.31 -9.45 17.67
N ASP A 213 -5.44 -10.40 17.31
CA ASP A 213 -5.41 -11.70 17.97
C ASP A 213 -5.02 -11.53 19.44
N GLU A 214 -5.65 -12.32 20.31
CA GLU A 214 -5.43 -12.29 21.77
C GLU A 214 -3.95 -12.46 22.17
N ASN A 215 -3.10 -12.90 21.25
CA ASN A 215 -1.67 -13.04 21.43
C ASN A 215 -0.86 -12.26 20.38
N ILE A 216 -0.76 -10.95 20.59
CA ILE A 216 0.01 -10.02 19.71
C ILE A 216 1.43 -10.51 19.44
N LEU A 217 2.12 -11.06 20.45
CA LEU A 217 3.51 -11.52 20.29
C LEU A 217 3.62 -12.72 19.34
N GLU A 218 2.67 -13.63 19.38
CA GLU A 218 2.63 -14.79 18.49
C GLU A 218 2.29 -14.36 17.05
N ALA A 219 1.34 -13.45 16.89
CA ALA A 219 0.98 -12.87 15.60
C ALA A 219 2.17 -12.14 14.95
N VAL A 220 2.93 -11.36 15.71
CA VAL A 220 4.15 -10.68 15.23
C VAL A 220 5.22 -11.68 14.83
N LYS A 221 5.51 -12.70 15.66
CA LYS A 221 6.49 -13.75 15.32
C LYS A 221 6.12 -14.50 14.03
N LYS A 222 4.84 -14.84 13.88
CA LYS A 222 4.34 -15.50 12.67
C LYS A 222 4.50 -14.61 11.43
N ARG A 223 4.20 -13.32 11.54
CA ARG A 223 4.40 -12.35 10.45
C ARG A 223 5.87 -12.26 10.07
N ASP A 224 6.78 -12.18 11.04
CA ASP A 224 8.21 -12.05 10.82
C ASP A 224 8.77 -13.32 10.16
N GLN A 225 8.30 -14.50 10.56
CA GLN A 225 8.65 -15.77 9.90
C GLN A 225 8.17 -15.79 8.45
N ILE A 226 6.91 -15.42 8.18
CA ILE A 226 6.37 -15.32 6.81
C ILE A 226 7.19 -14.34 5.98
N ALA A 227 7.52 -13.17 6.54
CA ALA A 227 8.34 -12.17 5.86
C ALA A 227 9.71 -12.72 5.48
N PHE A 228 10.38 -13.41 6.38
CA PHE A 228 11.70 -13.99 6.16
C PHE A 228 11.69 -15.11 5.12
N GLU A 229 10.73 -16.02 5.20
CA GLU A 229 10.58 -17.12 4.24
C GLU A 229 10.25 -16.58 2.84
N SER A 230 9.32 -15.63 2.75
CA SER A 230 8.94 -14.97 1.50
C SER A 230 10.10 -14.18 0.90
N PHE A 231 10.90 -13.52 1.72
CA PHE A 231 12.11 -12.82 1.28
C PHE A 231 13.12 -13.78 0.66
N LYS A 232 13.40 -14.91 1.32
CA LYS A 232 14.29 -15.98 0.77
C LYS A 232 13.76 -16.54 -0.55
N TYR A 233 12.45 -16.78 -0.61
CA TYR A 233 11.80 -17.23 -1.85
C TYR A 233 12.04 -16.25 -2.99
N MET A 234 11.79 -14.95 -2.77
CA MET A 234 11.99 -13.91 -3.79
C MET A 234 13.46 -13.87 -4.25
N GLN A 235 14.42 -13.91 -3.33
CA GLN A 235 15.85 -13.92 -3.66
C GLN A 235 16.23 -15.09 -4.55
N LYS A 236 15.74 -16.30 -4.22
CA LYS A 236 15.96 -17.51 -5.02
C LYS A 236 15.30 -17.37 -6.39
N LYS A 237 14.02 -17.00 -6.44
CA LYS A 237 13.26 -16.92 -7.68
C LYS A 237 13.83 -15.90 -8.67
N VAL A 238 14.27 -14.75 -8.17
CA VAL A 238 14.94 -13.70 -8.96
C VAL A 238 16.25 -14.23 -9.57
N LYS A 239 17.05 -14.97 -8.79
CA LYS A 239 18.28 -15.60 -9.27
C LYS A 239 18.01 -16.65 -10.35
N ASP A 240 17.01 -17.52 -10.12
CA ASP A 240 16.65 -18.60 -11.05
C ASP A 240 16.10 -18.06 -12.39
N LEU A 241 15.44 -16.91 -12.37
CA LEU A 241 14.88 -16.26 -13.56
C LEU A 241 15.87 -15.32 -14.26
N ASN A 242 17.08 -15.10 -13.74
CA ASN A 242 18.01 -14.06 -14.20
C ASN A 242 17.34 -12.69 -14.36
N PHE A 243 16.52 -12.32 -13.38
CA PHE A 243 15.65 -11.14 -13.41
C PHE A 243 16.42 -9.82 -13.24
#